data_7c1e650475b1b9439faf13a628f36373
#
_entry.id   7c1e650475b1b9439faf13a628f36373
#
_cell.length_a   1.000
_cell.length_b   1.000
_cell.length_c   1.000
_cell.angle_alpha   90.00
_cell.angle_beta   90.00
_cell.angle_gamma   90.00
#
_symmetry.space_group_name_H-M   'P 1'
#
loop_
_entity.id
_entity.type
_entity.pdbx_description
1 polymer ?
#
loop_
_entity_poly.entity_id
_entity_poly.type
_entity_poly.pdbx_seq_one_letter_code
_entity_poly.pdbx_strand_id
1 'polypeptide(L)'
;YAIPGFVLGVALLVIFGGQLQWFPLRGLTSSNWEQLSWGAKVVDYLWHIALPVTASVLGSFAVITMLTKNAFLEEIRKQYVLTARAKGLSENRVLYRHVMRNALIPLVTGFPAAFIGAFFTGSLLIETLFSLDGLGLLSYEAVIRRDYPVVLGTLYLFTLIGLVTKLISDLCYLWVDPRVKFDK
;
A
#
# COMPACT_ATOMS: atom_id res chain seq x y z
N TYR A 1 -10.71 -5.89 10.54
CA TYR A 1 -10.23 -4.56 10.94
C TYR A 1 -9.39 -4.59 12.22
N ALA A 2 -9.51 -5.63 13.02
CA ALA A 2 -8.83 -5.74 14.31
C ALA A 2 -7.51 -6.55 14.27
N ILE A 3 -7.19 -7.20 13.16
CA ILE A 3 -5.99 -8.04 13.06
C ILE A 3 -4.87 -7.22 12.40
N PRO A 4 -3.76 -6.96 13.11
CA PRO A 4 -2.59 -6.31 12.54
C PRO A 4 -2.01 -7.10 11.37
N GLY A 5 -1.49 -6.41 10.34
CA GLY A 5 -0.95 -7.07 9.14
C GLY A 5 0.19 -8.07 9.44
N PHE A 6 1.03 -7.77 10.42
CA PHE A 6 2.11 -8.70 10.82
C PHE A 6 1.58 -10.01 11.43
N VAL A 7 0.44 -9.98 12.15
CA VAL A 7 -0.20 -11.19 12.68
C VAL A 7 -0.72 -12.07 11.56
N LEU A 8 -1.30 -11.45 10.50
CA LEU A 8 -1.65 -12.16 9.27
C LEU A 8 -0.39 -12.74 8.61
N GLY A 9 0.71 -11.98 8.59
CA GLY A 9 2.00 -12.46 8.10
C GLY A 9 2.49 -13.71 8.83
N VAL A 10 2.40 -13.73 10.18
CA VAL A 10 2.74 -14.92 10.98
C VAL A 10 1.84 -16.11 10.60
N ALA A 11 0.54 -15.90 10.51
CA ALA A 11 -0.41 -16.96 10.14
C ALA A 11 -0.10 -17.52 8.73
N LEU A 12 0.13 -16.65 7.75
CA LEU A 12 0.51 -17.06 6.39
C LEU A 12 1.83 -17.82 6.36
N LEU A 13 2.84 -17.34 7.10
CA LEU A 13 4.14 -17.99 7.19
C LEU A 13 4.04 -19.40 7.81
N VAL A 14 3.30 -19.54 8.90
CA VAL A 14 3.13 -20.83 9.58
C VAL A 14 2.37 -21.82 8.70
N ILE A 15 1.26 -21.39 8.09
CA ILE A 15 0.41 -22.27 7.30
C ILE A 15 1.08 -22.61 5.96
N PHE A 16 1.41 -21.61 5.17
CA PHE A 16 1.85 -21.80 3.78
C PHE A 16 3.36 -22.05 3.65
N GLY A 17 4.15 -21.52 4.56
CA GLY A 17 5.60 -21.76 4.58
C GLY A 17 5.98 -22.97 5.43
N GLY A 18 5.42 -23.08 6.65
CA GLY A 18 5.78 -24.13 7.60
C GLY A 18 5.04 -25.44 7.38
N GLN A 19 3.70 -25.42 7.39
CA GLN A 19 2.90 -26.66 7.32
C GLN A 19 2.75 -27.20 5.90
N LEU A 20 2.35 -26.34 4.97
CA LEU A 20 2.12 -26.74 3.56
C LEU A 20 3.41 -26.72 2.73
N GLN A 21 4.43 -25.97 3.16
CA GLN A 21 5.71 -25.82 2.45
C GLN A 21 5.57 -25.35 1.00
N TRP A 22 4.53 -24.55 0.72
CA TRP A 22 4.30 -23.99 -0.61
C TRP A 22 5.15 -22.76 -0.91
N PHE A 23 5.57 -22.05 0.12
CA PHE A 23 6.36 -20.82 -0.01
C PHE A 23 7.59 -20.86 0.89
N PRO A 24 8.65 -20.12 0.52
CA PRO A 24 9.84 -20.03 1.36
C PRO A 24 9.52 -19.31 2.67
N LEU A 25 10.21 -19.75 3.74
CA LEU A 25 10.03 -19.19 5.07
C LEU A 25 10.73 -17.84 5.23
N ARG A 26 11.86 -17.63 4.56
CA ARG A 26 12.74 -16.47 4.78
C ARG A 26 13.56 -16.14 3.53
N GLY A 27 14.00 -14.88 3.49
CA GLY A 27 14.90 -14.38 2.45
C GLY A 27 14.18 -13.91 1.20
N LEU A 28 14.92 -13.23 0.33
CA LEU A 28 14.42 -12.68 -0.93
C LEU A 28 14.65 -13.61 -2.12
N THR A 29 15.54 -14.59 -1.97
CA THR A 29 15.97 -15.44 -3.06
C THR A 29 16.40 -16.81 -2.54
N SER A 30 16.33 -17.83 -3.41
CA SER A 30 16.80 -19.17 -3.12
C SER A 30 18.34 -19.26 -3.04
N SER A 31 18.87 -20.26 -2.33
CA SER A 31 20.31 -20.47 -2.18
C SER A 31 21.07 -20.70 -3.48
N ASN A 32 20.39 -21.17 -4.54
CA ASN A 32 20.94 -21.39 -5.87
C ASN A 32 20.70 -20.23 -6.86
N TRP A 33 20.36 -19.03 -6.36
CA TRP A 33 20.01 -17.83 -7.15
C TRP A 33 21.00 -17.55 -8.28
N GLU A 34 22.32 -17.60 -7.99
CA GLU A 34 23.35 -17.27 -8.97
C GLU A 34 23.33 -18.22 -10.20
N GLN A 35 22.85 -19.45 -10.01
CA GLN A 35 22.79 -20.49 -11.06
C GLN A 35 21.51 -20.42 -11.89
N LEU A 36 20.53 -19.60 -11.50
CA LEU A 36 19.26 -19.49 -12.17
C LEU A 36 19.37 -18.64 -13.44
N SER A 37 18.62 -19.03 -14.47
CA SER A 37 18.40 -18.19 -15.65
C SER A 37 17.64 -16.92 -15.28
N TRP A 38 17.71 -15.89 -16.12
CA TRP A 38 17.07 -14.59 -15.85
C TRP A 38 15.56 -14.73 -15.57
N GLY A 39 14.84 -15.52 -16.37
CA GLY A 39 13.41 -15.78 -16.13
C GLY A 39 13.15 -16.49 -14.81
N ALA A 40 13.97 -17.49 -14.47
CA ALA A 40 13.87 -18.23 -13.21
C ALA A 40 14.17 -17.32 -12.00
N LYS A 41 15.10 -16.39 -12.10
CA LYS A 41 15.38 -15.37 -11.06
C LYS A 41 14.14 -14.51 -10.77
N VAL A 42 13.45 -14.05 -11.79
CA VAL A 42 12.21 -13.26 -11.60
C VAL A 42 11.13 -14.09 -10.89
N VAL A 43 10.92 -15.33 -11.32
CA VAL A 43 9.92 -16.21 -10.68
C VAL A 43 10.30 -16.52 -9.24
N ASP A 44 11.55 -16.84 -8.97
CA ASP A 44 12.05 -17.11 -7.62
C ASP A 44 11.85 -15.92 -6.68
N TYR A 45 12.20 -14.71 -7.14
CA TYR A 45 11.99 -13.48 -6.38
C TYR A 45 10.51 -13.25 -6.08
N LEU A 46 9.63 -13.36 -7.09
CA LEU A 46 8.18 -13.20 -6.91
C LEU A 46 7.61 -14.23 -5.95
N TRP A 47 8.13 -15.45 -5.95
CA TRP A 47 7.73 -16.50 -5.03
C TRP A 47 8.13 -16.19 -3.58
N HIS A 48 9.32 -15.63 -3.35
CA HIS A 48 9.76 -15.22 -2.02
C HIS A 48 8.98 -14.03 -1.46
N ILE A 49 8.61 -13.06 -2.29
CA ILE A 49 7.85 -11.89 -1.84
C ILE A 49 6.34 -12.13 -1.78
N ALA A 50 5.82 -13.26 -2.25
CA ALA A 50 4.38 -13.53 -2.32
C ALA A 50 3.69 -13.44 -0.95
N LEU A 51 4.21 -14.12 0.08
CA LEU A 51 3.63 -14.06 1.43
C LEU A 51 3.79 -12.68 2.10
N PRO A 52 4.96 -12.04 2.11
CA PRO A 52 5.14 -10.69 2.64
C PRO A 52 4.19 -9.66 2.00
N VAL A 53 4.08 -9.67 0.67
CA VAL A 53 3.18 -8.76 -0.06
C VAL A 53 1.72 -9.06 0.28
N THR A 54 1.33 -10.34 0.29
CA THR A 54 -0.04 -10.74 0.65
C THR A 54 -0.41 -10.30 2.06
N ALA A 55 0.48 -10.47 3.03
CA ALA A 55 0.26 -10.01 4.41
C ALA A 55 0.05 -8.49 4.49
N SER A 56 0.88 -7.73 3.77
CA SER A 56 0.80 -6.26 3.71
C SER A 56 -0.48 -5.79 3.03
N VAL A 57 -0.86 -6.39 1.90
CA VAL A 57 -2.08 -6.07 1.15
C VAL A 57 -3.33 -6.39 1.97
N LEU A 58 -3.40 -7.56 2.60
CA LEU A 58 -4.55 -7.95 3.44
C LEU A 58 -4.72 -6.99 4.62
N GLY A 59 -3.61 -6.56 5.25
CA GLY A 59 -3.64 -5.56 6.32
C GLY A 59 -4.21 -4.21 5.85
N SER A 60 -3.86 -3.77 4.65
CA SER A 60 -4.31 -2.50 4.06
C SER A 60 -5.73 -2.57 3.50
N PHE A 61 -6.17 -3.73 3.05
CA PHE A 61 -7.45 -3.93 2.37
C PHE A 61 -8.66 -3.49 3.22
N ALA A 62 -8.63 -3.79 4.51
CA ALA A 62 -9.68 -3.39 5.44
C ALA A 62 -9.83 -1.87 5.55
N VAL A 63 -8.70 -1.14 5.58
CA VAL A 63 -8.68 0.33 5.66
C VAL A 63 -9.25 0.94 4.38
N ILE A 64 -8.80 0.47 3.21
CA ILE A 64 -9.27 0.96 1.91
C ILE A 64 -10.76 0.67 1.73
N THR A 65 -11.22 -0.51 2.13
CA THR A 65 -12.65 -0.88 2.07
C THR A 65 -13.50 0.04 2.93
N MET A 66 -13.08 0.34 4.16
CA MET A 66 -13.79 1.26 5.05
C MET A 66 -13.82 2.68 4.49
N LEU A 67 -12.68 3.18 4.00
CA LEU A 67 -12.57 4.50 3.39
C LEU A 67 -13.52 4.61 2.18
N THR A 68 -13.48 3.63 1.28
CA THR A 68 -14.34 3.57 0.10
C THR A 68 -15.81 3.56 0.49
N LYS A 69 -16.20 2.65 1.41
CA LYS A 69 -17.58 2.56 1.90
C LYS A 69 -18.07 3.90 2.45
N ASN A 70 -17.29 4.55 3.30
CA ASN A 70 -17.69 5.80 3.93
C ASN A 70 -17.82 6.92 2.89
N ALA A 71 -16.88 7.04 1.95
CA ALA A 71 -16.95 8.01 0.86
C ALA A 71 -18.20 7.81 0.00
N PHE A 72 -18.54 6.57 -0.33
CA PHE A 72 -19.78 6.27 -1.08
C PHE A 72 -21.04 6.59 -0.28
N LEU A 73 -21.11 6.23 1.00
CA LEU A 73 -22.28 6.51 1.85
C LEU A 73 -22.52 8.01 2.05
N GLU A 74 -21.45 8.79 2.15
CA GLU A 74 -21.54 10.24 2.22
C GLU A 74 -22.06 10.82 0.89
N GLU A 75 -21.50 10.37 -0.22
CA GLU A 75 -21.81 10.90 -1.54
C GLU A 75 -23.23 10.58 -2.01
N ILE A 76 -23.76 9.38 -1.70
CA ILE A 76 -25.13 8.96 -2.06
C ILE A 76 -26.19 9.85 -1.43
N ARG A 77 -25.90 10.49 -0.30
CA ARG A 77 -26.85 11.35 0.44
C ARG A 77 -26.92 12.80 -0.09
N LYS A 78 -26.05 13.18 -1.01
CA LYS A 78 -25.96 14.56 -1.50
C LYS A 78 -27.13 14.94 -2.44
N GLN A 79 -27.50 16.22 -2.43
CA GLN A 79 -28.64 16.78 -3.18
C GLN A 79 -28.59 16.48 -4.68
N TYR A 80 -27.42 16.51 -5.30
CA TYR A 80 -27.30 16.24 -6.73
C TYR A 80 -27.71 14.80 -7.11
N VAL A 81 -27.55 13.84 -6.16
CA VAL A 81 -28.00 12.45 -6.35
C VAL A 81 -29.51 12.38 -6.36
N LEU A 82 -30.18 13.09 -5.42
CA LEU A 82 -31.63 13.20 -5.40
C LEU A 82 -32.16 13.85 -6.67
N THR A 83 -31.50 14.91 -7.14
CA THR A 83 -31.84 15.58 -8.39
C THR A 83 -31.70 14.64 -9.60
N ALA A 84 -30.65 13.84 -9.64
CA ALA A 84 -30.44 12.86 -10.73
C ALA A 84 -31.55 11.80 -10.76
N ARG A 85 -31.95 11.29 -9.57
CA ARG A 85 -33.09 10.37 -9.44
C ARG A 85 -34.40 11.00 -9.85
N ALA A 86 -34.68 12.24 -9.42
CA ALA A 86 -35.88 12.97 -9.79
C ALA A 86 -36.00 13.22 -11.31
N LYS A 87 -34.89 13.30 -12.04
CA LYS A 87 -34.82 13.35 -13.51
C LYS A 87 -35.04 12.00 -14.20
N GLY A 88 -35.37 10.94 -13.46
CA GLY A 88 -35.66 9.62 -14.00
C GLY A 88 -34.43 8.81 -14.43
N LEU A 89 -33.22 9.16 -13.98
CA LEU A 89 -32.03 8.36 -14.28
C LEU A 89 -32.08 7.01 -13.54
N SER A 90 -31.67 5.94 -14.21
CA SER A 90 -31.59 4.63 -13.59
C SER A 90 -30.56 4.61 -12.45
N GLU A 91 -30.81 3.82 -11.41
CA GLU A 91 -29.91 3.71 -10.23
C GLU A 91 -28.46 3.39 -10.62
N ASN A 92 -28.24 2.51 -11.61
CA ASN A 92 -26.89 2.21 -12.09
C ASN A 92 -26.20 3.44 -12.69
N ARG A 93 -26.95 4.26 -13.47
CA ARG A 93 -26.40 5.50 -14.05
C ARG A 93 -26.12 6.54 -12.97
N VAL A 94 -26.97 6.66 -11.97
CA VAL A 94 -26.76 7.53 -10.80
C VAL A 94 -25.49 7.08 -10.04
N LEU A 95 -25.38 5.78 -9.72
CA LEU A 95 -24.28 5.24 -8.95
C LEU A 95 -22.94 5.39 -9.69
N TYR A 96 -22.84 4.85 -10.91
CA TYR A 96 -21.54 4.79 -11.61
C TYR A 96 -21.11 6.11 -12.23
N ARG A 97 -22.05 6.95 -12.68
CA ARG A 97 -21.70 8.20 -13.38
C ARG A 97 -21.64 9.42 -12.45
N HIS A 98 -22.47 9.46 -11.42
CA HIS A 98 -22.57 10.62 -10.53
C HIS A 98 -21.91 10.37 -9.17
N VAL A 99 -22.23 9.27 -8.49
CA VAL A 99 -21.70 8.98 -7.15
C VAL A 99 -20.26 8.54 -7.20
N MET A 100 -19.95 7.49 -7.97
CA MET A 100 -18.62 6.87 -7.98
C MET A 100 -17.52 7.87 -8.36
N ARG A 101 -17.78 8.73 -9.34
CA ARG A 101 -16.80 9.74 -9.77
C ARG A 101 -16.32 10.64 -8.64
N ASN A 102 -17.24 11.07 -7.76
CA ASN A 102 -16.93 11.94 -6.63
C ASN A 102 -16.45 11.14 -5.42
N ALA A 103 -17.05 9.98 -5.15
CA ALA A 103 -16.67 9.11 -4.04
C ALA A 103 -15.25 8.55 -4.16
N LEU A 104 -14.72 8.39 -5.38
CA LEU A 104 -13.36 7.91 -5.61
C LEU A 104 -12.28 9.00 -5.50
N ILE A 105 -12.63 10.29 -5.44
CA ILE A 105 -11.63 11.37 -5.36
C ILE A 105 -10.63 11.14 -4.21
N PRO A 106 -11.05 10.87 -2.96
CA PRO A 106 -10.10 10.65 -1.87
C PRO A 106 -9.18 9.43 -2.08
N LEU A 107 -9.68 8.38 -2.77
CA LEU A 107 -8.89 7.20 -3.07
C LEU A 107 -7.84 7.49 -4.15
N VAL A 108 -8.24 8.16 -5.22
CA VAL A 108 -7.34 8.49 -6.33
C VAL A 108 -6.26 9.48 -5.90
N THR A 109 -6.61 10.47 -5.07
CA THR A 109 -5.64 11.44 -4.54
C THR A 109 -4.71 10.85 -3.51
N GLY A 110 -5.16 9.86 -2.73
CA GLY A 110 -4.33 9.14 -1.77
C GLY A 110 -3.48 8.02 -2.39
N PHE A 111 -3.81 7.57 -3.60
CA PHE A 111 -3.15 6.44 -4.26
C PHE A 111 -1.63 6.64 -4.45
N PRO A 112 -1.12 7.79 -4.94
CA PRO A 112 0.32 7.97 -5.12
C PRO A 112 1.10 7.82 -3.82
N ALA A 113 0.59 8.39 -2.72
CA ALA A 113 1.21 8.27 -1.41
C ALA A 113 1.20 6.81 -0.92
N ALA A 114 0.08 6.11 -1.07
CA ALA A 114 -0.03 4.71 -0.68
C ALA A 114 0.89 3.82 -1.54
N PHE A 115 0.95 4.06 -2.85
CA PHE A 115 1.79 3.32 -3.79
C PHE A 115 3.27 3.49 -3.47
N ILE A 116 3.76 4.72 -3.36
CA ILE A 116 5.16 5.00 -3.04
C ILE A 116 5.50 4.50 -1.63
N GLY A 117 4.59 4.68 -0.67
CA GLY A 117 4.74 4.15 0.68
C GLY A 117 4.93 2.64 0.71
N ALA A 118 4.17 1.90 -0.10
CA ALA A 118 4.28 0.44 -0.17
C ALA A 118 5.67 -0.05 -0.63
N PHE A 119 6.36 0.73 -1.48
CA PHE A 119 7.69 0.36 -1.99
C PHE A 119 8.85 0.89 -1.13
N PHE A 120 8.69 2.04 -0.50
CA PHE A 120 9.83 2.77 0.09
C PHE A 120 9.76 2.93 1.60
N THR A 121 8.58 2.84 2.21
CA THR A 121 8.47 3.07 3.66
C THR A 121 8.96 1.87 4.47
N GLY A 122 8.98 0.67 3.88
CA GLY A 122 9.33 -0.56 4.56
C GLY A 122 8.33 -0.94 5.66
N SER A 123 8.46 -2.15 6.16
CA SER A 123 7.69 -2.61 7.32
C SER A 123 8.61 -3.44 8.21
N LEU A 124 9.16 -2.82 9.25
CA LEU A 124 10.07 -3.48 10.18
C LEU A 124 9.57 -4.88 10.59
N LEU A 125 8.30 -4.99 10.96
CA LEU A 125 7.74 -6.26 11.45
C LEU A 125 7.66 -7.33 10.35
N ILE A 126 7.26 -6.95 9.14
CA ILE A 126 7.21 -7.86 7.98
C ILE A 126 8.63 -8.22 7.54
N GLU A 127 9.53 -7.24 7.44
CA GLU A 127 10.92 -7.45 7.06
C GLU A 127 11.64 -8.39 8.05
N THR A 128 11.44 -8.19 9.35
CA THR A 128 12.00 -9.07 10.38
C THR A 128 11.39 -10.47 10.30
N LEU A 129 10.07 -10.59 10.14
CA LEU A 129 9.36 -11.86 10.11
C LEU A 129 9.83 -12.76 8.96
N PHE A 130 9.97 -12.17 7.77
CA PHE A 130 10.38 -12.88 6.56
C PHE A 130 11.89 -12.80 6.27
N SER A 131 12.66 -12.17 7.16
CA SER A 131 14.11 -11.95 7.00
C SER A 131 14.45 -11.27 5.67
N LEU A 132 13.78 -10.16 5.40
CA LEU A 132 14.00 -9.34 4.20
C LEU A 132 14.97 -8.22 4.54
N ASP A 133 15.95 -7.98 3.65
CA ASP A 133 16.91 -6.88 3.77
C ASP A 133 16.28 -5.56 3.32
N GLY A 134 15.33 -5.06 4.13
CA GLY A 134 14.58 -3.85 3.82
C GLY A 134 15.07 -2.61 4.59
N LEU A 135 14.60 -1.43 4.17
CA LEU A 135 14.97 -0.15 4.80
C LEU A 135 14.46 -0.02 6.24
N GLY A 136 13.33 -0.63 6.57
CA GLY A 136 12.79 -0.62 7.92
C GLY A 136 13.67 -1.40 8.89
N LEU A 137 14.10 -2.60 8.51
CA LEU A 137 15.02 -3.41 9.30
C LEU A 137 16.39 -2.74 9.43
N LEU A 138 16.93 -2.21 8.33
CA LEU A 138 18.20 -1.46 8.34
C LEU A 138 18.16 -0.29 9.31
N SER A 139 17.09 0.52 9.27
CA SER A 139 16.92 1.67 10.16
C SER A 139 16.86 1.25 11.63
N TYR A 140 16.14 0.18 11.92
CA TYR A 140 16.01 -0.34 13.27
C TYR A 140 17.35 -0.86 13.80
N GLU A 141 18.06 -1.67 13.02
CA GLU A 141 19.36 -2.20 13.42
C GLU A 141 20.39 -1.08 13.64
N ALA A 142 20.39 -0.05 12.78
CA ALA A 142 21.26 1.10 12.93
C ALA A 142 21.03 1.82 14.27
N VAL A 143 19.78 1.98 14.68
CA VAL A 143 19.44 2.58 15.99
C VAL A 143 19.98 1.71 17.14
N ILE A 144 19.74 0.40 17.10
CA ILE A 144 20.22 -0.53 18.15
C ILE A 144 21.75 -0.54 18.24
N ARG A 145 22.43 -0.52 17.09
CA ARG A 145 23.90 -0.51 17.00
C ARG A 145 24.52 0.88 17.23
N ARG A 146 23.68 1.94 17.38
CA ARG A 146 24.10 3.33 17.52
C ARG A 146 24.94 3.82 16.34
N ASP A 147 24.64 3.32 15.14
CA ASP A 147 25.24 3.76 13.89
C ASP A 147 24.59 5.06 13.41
N TYR A 148 25.02 6.18 13.99
CA TYR A 148 24.46 7.49 13.70
C TYR A 148 24.53 7.90 12.22
N PRO A 149 25.61 7.63 11.46
CA PRO A 149 25.62 7.91 10.03
C PRO A 149 24.47 7.22 9.28
N VAL A 150 24.20 5.94 9.54
CA VAL A 150 23.11 5.20 8.89
C VAL A 150 21.76 5.68 9.39
N VAL A 151 21.60 5.97 10.69
CA VAL A 151 20.35 6.55 11.24
C VAL A 151 20.00 7.89 10.57
N LEU A 152 20.97 8.80 10.47
CA LEU A 152 20.75 10.09 9.81
C LEU A 152 20.53 9.94 8.31
N GLY A 153 21.24 9.03 7.65
CA GLY A 153 21.06 8.72 6.23
C GLY A 153 19.69 8.16 5.92
N THR A 154 19.19 7.21 6.70
CA THR A 154 17.84 6.65 6.53
C THR A 154 16.76 7.68 6.83
N LEU A 155 16.91 8.50 7.87
CA LEU A 155 16.00 9.60 8.18
C LEU A 155 15.93 10.60 7.01
N TYR A 156 17.08 10.99 6.44
CA TYR A 156 17.14 11.87 5.28
C TYR A 156 16.42 11.28 4.07
N LEU A 157 16.69 10.01 3.75
CA LEU A 157 16.05 9.31 2.62
C LEU A 157 14.54 9.21 2.80
N PHE A 158 14.05 8.80 3.97
CA PHE A 158 12.61 8.73 4.23
C PHE A 158 11.94 10.11 4.15
N THR A 159 12.59 11.16 4.65
CA THR A 159 12.07 12.52 4.55
C THR A 159 12.00 12.97 3.09
N LEU A 160 13.05 12.73 2.31
CA LEU A 160 13.08 13.08 0.88
C LEU A 160 12.00 12.34 0.09
N ILE A 161 11.87 11.02 0.29
CA ILE A 161 10.81 10.20 -0.32
C ILE A 161 9.43 10.73 0.08
N GLY A 162 9.23 11.07 1.35
CA GLY A 162 7.98 11.63 1.85
C GLY A 162 7.63 12.97 1.18
N LEU A 163 8.59 13.86 1.01
CA LEU A 163 8.38 15.15 0.33
C LEU A 163 8.05 14.96 -1.16
N VAL A 164 8.78 14.11 -1.86
CA VAL A 164 8.52 13.79 -3.28
C VAL A 164 7.14 13.15 -3.43
N THR A 165 6.80 12.21 -2.55
CA THR A 165 5.49 11.56 -2.52
C THR A 165 4.37 12.56 -2.34
N LYS A 166 4.53 13.50 -1.39
CA LYS A 166 3.55 14.54 -1.14
C LYS A 166 3.37 15.43 -2.38
N LEU A 167 4.45 15.86 -3.00
CA LEU A 167 4.41 16.66 -4.22
C LEU A 167 3.65 15.94 -5.36
N ILE A 168 3.93 14.64 -5.57
CA ILE A 168 3.23 13.84 -6.58
C ILE A 168 1.75 13.73 -6.24
N SER A 169 1.40 13.52 -4.97
CA SER A 169 0.01 13.43 -4.51
C SER A 169 -0.74 14.75 -4.73
N ASP A 170 -0.11 15.89 -4.46
CA ASP A 170 -0.69 17.21 -4.66
C ASP A 170 -0.91 17.50 -6.17
N LEU A 171 0.02 17.10 -7.04
CA LEU A 171 -0.14 17.18 -8.49
C LEU A 171 -1.26 16.28 -9.01
N CYS A 172 -1.37 15.05 -8.49
CA CYS A 172 -2.48 14.15 -8.82
C CYS A 172 -3.83 14.73 -8.37
N TYR A 173 -3.87 15.35 -7.19
CA TYR A 173 -5.06 15.99 -6.68
C TYR A 173 -5.54 17.11 -7.60
N LEU A 174 -4.66 17.98 -8.05
CA LEU A 174 -4.96 19.03 -9.03
C LEU A 174 -5.50 18.48 -10.34
N TRP A 175 -4.95 17.37 -10.79
CA TRP A 175 -5.36 16.74 -12.04
C TRP A 175 -6.74 16.09 -11.95
N VAL A 176 -7.08 15.52 -10.79
CA VAL A 176 -8.36 14.81 -10.56
C VAL A 176 -9.49 15.79 -10.21
N ASP A 177 -9.21 16.83 -9.42
CA ASP A 177 -10.18 17.85 -9.04
C ASP A 177 -9.76 19.26 -9.49
N PRO A 178 -10.19 19.67 -10.72
CA PRO A 178 -9.85 20.99 -11.26
C PRO A 178 -10.51 22.17 -10.52
N ARG A 179 -11.34 21.91 -9.49
CA ARG A 179 -11.98 22.96 -8.68
C ARG A 179 -11.06 23.50 -7.60
N VAL A 180 -9.98 22.78 -7.31
CA VAL A 180 -8.96 23.23 -6.37
C VAL A 180 -8.15 24.35 -7.02
N LYS A 181 -8.40 25.59 -6.59
CA LYS A 181 -7.54 26.73 -6.89
C LYS A 181 -6.63 26.94 -5.68
N PHE A 182 -5.34 27.04 -5.90
CA PHE A 182 -4.45 27.59 -4.91
C PHE A 182 -4.72 29.10 -4.85
N ASP A 183 -5.56 29.53 -3.92
CA ASP A 183 -5.69 30.94 -3.61
C ASP A 183 -4.32 31.43 -3.08
N LYS A 184 -3.83 32.53 -3.70
CA LYS A 184 -2.61 33.23 -3.36
C LYS A 184 -2.73 33.89 -2.00
#